data_37749d6f7836a028efac7f1ef3aa0aca
#
_entry.id   37749d6f7836a028efac7f1ef3aa0aca
#
_cell.length_a   1.000
_cell.length_b   1.000
_cell.length_c   1.000
_cell.angle_alpha   90.00
_cell.angle_beta   90.00
_cell.angle_gamma   90.00
#
_symmetry.space_group_name_H-M   'P 1'
#
loop_
_entity.id
_entity.type
_entity.pdbx_description
1 polymer ?
#
loop_
_entity_poly.entity_id
_entity_poly.type
_entity_poly.pdbx_seq_one_letter_code
_entity_poly.pdbx_strand_id
1 'polypeptide(L)'
;MTSDLSTLVFKHLHDDVQQLALQRNRYPQLSDADFRFLLQQIDGWQRTKSKLPTLSQIPNWQYPVRLSCEQCSSEATAKYKALLISQLPINTFADLTGGYGIDTLYISEHIPTVHYVERNNELCAIAQHNFALQHPHIQVHNTTAESFLDSAFSSAAETTLIYMDPARRSSSGSKVFRLEDCEPNIVELLPTLRLKSRYQC
;
A
#
# COMPACT_ATOMS: atom_id res chain seq x y z
N MET A 1 -11.32 9.02 -9.99
CA MET A 1 -12.52 9.53 -9.27
C MET A 1 -13.10 10.66 -10.09
N THR A 2 -14.43 10.68 -10.33
CA THR A 2 -15.07 11.83 -11.01
C THR A 2 -15.06 13.05 -10.09
N SER A 3 -15.03 14.26 -10.62
CA SER A 3 -15.05 15.52 -9.86
C SER A 3 -16.18 15.56 -8.82
N ASP A 4 -17.35 15.04 -9.19
CA ASP A 4 -18.53 15.02 -8.33
C ASP A 4 -18.38 14.08 -7.13
N LEU A 5 -17.73 12.93 -7.32
CA LEU A 5 -17.51 11.95 -6.23
C LEU A 5 -16.48 12.46 -5.23
N SER A 6 -15.41 13.12 -5.70
CA SER A 6 -14.42 13.77 -4.82
C SER A 6 -15.06 14.84 -3.95
N THR A 7 -15.92 15.65 -4.53
CA THR A 7 -16.66 16.71 -3.82
C THR A 7 -17.57 16.12 -2.74
N LEU A 8 -18.26 15.01 -3.04
CA LEU A 8 -19.09 14.31 -2.07
C LEU A 8 -18.27 13.71 -0.92
N VAL A 9 -17.14 13.08 -1.22
CA VAL A 9 -16.22 12.57 -0.19
C VAL A 9 -15.84 13.70 0.76
N PHE A 10 -15.33 14.82 0.22
CA PHE A 10 -14.90 15.97 1.02
C PHE A 10 -16.01 16.53 1.90
N LYS A 11 -17.23 16.63 1.35
CA LYS A 11 -18.42 17.15 2.07
C LYS A 11 -18.78 16.29 3.28
N HIS A 12 -18.57 14.97 3.20
CA HIS A 12 -19.03 14.00 4.19
C HIS A 12 -17.91 13.42 5.07
N LEU A 13 -16.68 13.96 5.02
CA LEU A 13 -15.53 13.45 5.77
C LEU A 13 -15.76 13.31 7.29
N HIS A 14 -16.63 14.11 7.85
CA HIS A 14 -16.92 14.14 9.29
C HIS A 14 -18.24 13.48 9.67
N ASP A 15 -19.01 12.98 8.70
CA ASP A 15 -20.28 12.34 8.95
C ASP A 15 -20.10 10.91 9.48
N ASP A 16 -21.10 10.44 10.21
CA ASP A 16 -21.14 9.03 10.62
C ASP A 16 -21.38 8.13 9.40
N VAL A 17 -20.38 7.31 9.08
CA VAL A 17 -20.40 6.43 7.89
C VAL A 17 -21.55 5.44 7.94
N GLN A 18 -21.91 4.92 9.13
CA GLN A 18 -23.01 3.96 9.26
C GLN A 18 -24.35 4.64 9.00
N GLN A 19 -24.53 5.86 9.52
CA GLN A 19 -25.72 6.66 9.25
C GLN A 19 -25.81 7.06 7.77
N LEU A 20 -24.70 7.42 7.16
CA LEU A 20 -24.65 7.76 5.74
C LEU A 20 -25.00 6.54 4.86
N ALA A 21 -24.53 5.36 5.23
CA ALA A 21 -24.85 4.12 4.52
C ALA A 21 -26.35 3.82 4.46
N LEU A 22 -27.11 4.17 5.51
CA LEU A 22 -28.57 4.02 5.55
C LEU A 22 -29.30 5.02 4.64
N GLN A 23 -28.61 6.05 4.17
CA GLN A 23 -29.19 7.11 3.35
C GLN A 23 -28.99 6.92 1.84
N ARG A 24 -28.73 5.68 1.38
CA ARG A 24 -28.50 5.36 -0.03
C ARG A 24 -29.50 6.03 -0.98
N ASN A 25 -30.78 6.09 -0.60
CA ASN A 25 -31.85 6.67 -1.40
C ASN A 25 -31.71 8.19 -1.64
N ARG A 26 -30.88 8.90 -0.87
CA ARG A 26 -30.60 10.32 -1.08
C ARG A 26 -29.59 10.58 -2.19
N TYR A 27 -28.96 9.54 -2.70
CA TYR A 27 -27.92 9.61 -3.75
C TYR A 27 -28.30 8.78 -4.98
N PRO A 28 -29.48 9.02 -5.60
CA PRO A 28 -29.95 8.23 -6.74
C PRO A 28 -29.05 8.37 -7.97
N GLN A 29 -28.26 9.44 -8.04
CA GLN A 29 -27.30 9.72 -9.13
C GLN A 29 -26.05 8.85 -9.07
N LEU A 30 -25.74 8.22 -7.93
CA LEU A 30 -24.58 7.35 -7.80
C LEU A 30 -24.95 5.89 -8.13
N SER A 31 -24.08 5.19 -8.80
CA SER A 31 -24.17 3.73 -8.86
C SER A 31 -23.91 3.11 -7.47
N ASP A 32 -24.29 1.86 -7.27
CA ASP A 32 -24.01 1.16 -6.02
C ASP A 32 -22.51 1.01 -5.76
N ALA A 33 -21.72 0.88 -6.83
CA ALA A 33 -20.27 0.84 -6.75
C ALA A 33 -19.68 2.18 -6.28
N ASP A 34 -20.14 3.31 -6.87
CA ASP A 34 -19.70 4.64 -6.48
C ASP A 34 -20.10 4.98 -5.05
N PHE A 35 -21.30 4.56 -4.62
CA PHE A 35 -21.74 4.80 -3.25
C PHE A 35 -20.93 3.98 -2.24
N ARG A 36 -20.63 2.71 -2.53
CA ARG A 36 -19.72 1.92 -1.70
C ARG A 36 -18.33 2.54 -1.63
N PHE A 37 -17.81 3.00 -2.77
CA PHE A 37 -16.53 3.69 -2.83
C PHE A 37 -16.56 4.98 -2.00
N LEU A 38 -17.60 5.81 -2.09
CA LEU A 38 -17.79 7.00 -1.25
C LEU A 38 -17.65 6.66 0.24
N LEU A 39 -18.39 5.65 0.71
CA LEU A 39 -18.35 5.23 2.12
C LEU A 39 -16.95 4.73 2.52
N GLN A 40 -16.29 3.97 1.64
CA GLN A 40 -14.93 3.49 1.87
C GLN A 40 -13.93 4.63 2.01
N GLN A 41 -14.02 5.66 1.17
CA GLN A 41 -13.12 6.82 1.24
C GLN A 41 -13.29 7.60 2.54
N ILE A 42 -14.54 7.81 2.98
CA ILE A 42 -14.84 8.52 4.23
C ILE A 42 -14.35 7.69 5.44
N ASP A 43 -14.68 6.39 5.51
CA ASP A 43 -14.23 5.49 6.60
C ASP A 43 -12.69 5.42 6.65
N GLY A 44 -12.05 5.28 5.50
CA GLY A 44 -10.59 5.25 5.38
C GLY A 44 -9.93 6.53 5.89
N TRP A 45 -10.42 7.70 5.48
CA TRP A 45 -9.93 8.99 5.99
C TRP A 45 -10.10 9.10 7.51
N GLN A 46 -11.29 8.81 8.02
CA GLN A 46 -11.58 8.93 9.46
C GLN A 46 -10.67 8.06 10.32
N ARG A 47 -10.35 6.84 9.85
CA ARG A 47 -9.47 5.89 10.55
C ARG A 47 -8.01 6.24 10.48
N THR A 48 -7.59 6.86 9.39
CA THR A 48 -6.16 7.04 9.12
C THR A 48 -5.66 8.47 9.32
N LYS A 49 -6.50 9.47 9.42
CA LYS A 49 -6.10 10.89 9.53
C LYS A 49 -5.11 11.20 10.65
N SER A 50 -5.19 10.50 11.79
CA SER A 50 -4.23 10.64 12.90
C SER A 50 -2.95 9.83 12.68
N LYS A 51 -3.04 8.75 11.93
CA LYS A 51 -1.95 7.83 11.60
C LYS A 51 -1.14 8.31 10.38
N LEU A 52 -1.84 8.97 9.44
CA LEU A 52 -1.32 9.51 8.18
C LEU A 52 -1.67 11.01 8.04
N PRO A 53 -1.22 11.88 8.96
CA PRO A 53 -1.68 13.27 9.04
C PRO A 53 -1.33 14.09 7.78
N THR A 54 -0.17 13.86 7.17
CA THR A 54 0.24 14.57 5.94
C THR A 54 -0.54 14.05 4.73
N LEU A 55 -0.61 12.72 4.57
CA LEU A 55 -1.27 12.09 3.41
C LEU A 55 -2.78 12.36 3.41
N SER A 56 -3.40 12.45 4.59
CA SER A 56 -4.84 12.74 4.71
C SER A 56 -5.23 14.15 4.24
N GLN A 57 -4.26 15.03 4.02
CA GLN A 57 -4.47 16.39 3.50
C GLN A 57 -4.29 16.47 1.97
N ILE A 58 -3.80 15.41 1.33
CA ILE A 58 -3.57 15.40 -0.11
C ILE A 58 -4.95 15.28 -0.82
N PRO A 59 -5.31 16.23 -1.69
CA PRO A 59 -6.53 16.14 -2.45
C PRO A 59 -6.58 14.85 -3.30
N ASN A 60 -7.75 14.21 -3.34
CA ASN A 60 -7.98 12.97 -4.08
C ASN A 60 -7.16 11.74 -3.64
N TRP A 61 -6.49 11.80 -2.47
CA TRP A 61 -5.89 10.62 -1.89
C TRP A 61 -6.92 9.51 -1.69
N GLN A 62 -6.61 8.29 -2.11
CA GLN A 62 -7.53 7.16 -2.02
C GLN A 62 -7.19 6.22 -0.87
N TYR A 63 -8.22 5.71 -0.22
CA TYR A 63 -8.13 4.83 0.94
C TYR A 63 -8.63 3.42 0.57
N PRO A 64 -7.86 2.36 0.90
CA PRO A 64 -8.29 0.99 0.71
C PRO A 64 -9.36 0.58 1.73
N VAL A 65 -9.79 -0.67 1.65
CA VAL A 65 -10.68 -1.26 2.63
C VAL A 65 -10.12 -1.15 4.05
N ARG A 66 -11.02 -1.12 5.02
CA ARG A 66 -10.73 -0.92 6.45
C ARG A 66 -9.53 -1.70 6.97
N LEU A 67 -9.44 -3.01 6.66
CA LEU A 67 -8.37 -3.86 7.15
C LEU A 67 -6.98 -3.35 6.72
N SER A 68 -6.82 -2.94 5.46
CA SER A 68 -5.56 -2.39 4.95
C SER A 68 -5.22 -1.05 5.58
N CYS A 69 -6.22 -0.20 5.87
CA CYS A 69 -6.03 1.05 6.62
C CYS A 69 -5.55 0.78 8.06
N GLU A 70 -6.08 -0.23 8.73
CA GLU A 70 -5.72 -0.60 10.11
C GLU A 70 -4.30 -1.19 10.18
N GLN A 71 -3.90 -1.98 9.19
CA GLN A 71 -2.63 -2.71 9.17
C GLN A 71 -1.45 -1.91 8.62
N CYS A 72 -1.66 -0.84 7.84
CA CYS A 72 -0.56 -0.07 7.26
C CYS A 72 0.32 0.58 8.34
N SER A 73 1.54 0.92 8.01
CA SER A 73 2.43 1.71 8.86
C SER A 73 1.86 3.11 9.12
N SER A 74 2.19 3.69 10.28
CA SER A 74 1.98 5.12 10.48
C SER A 74 3.03 5.93 9.70
N GLU A 75 2.76 7.20 9.43
CA GLU A 75 3.76 8.09 8.82
C GLU A 75 5.06 8.13 9.62
N ALA A 76 4.96 8.17 10.94
CA ALA A 76 6.15 8.18 11.80
C ALA A 76 6.98 6.90 11.63
N THR A 77 6.32 5.74 11.57
CA THR A 77 6.98 4.46 11.35
C THR A 77 7.60 4.38 9.95
N ALA A 78 6.87 4.78 8.92
CA ALA A 78 7.36 4.77 7.54
C ALA A 78 8.56 5.72 7.34
N LYS A 79 8.49 6.93 7.90
CA LYS A 79 9.60 7.89 7.91
C LYS A 79 10.82 7.36 8.64
N TYR A 80 10.64 6.67 9.78
CA TYR A 80 11.73 6.04 10.50
C TYR A 80 12.40 4.93 9.67
N LYS A 81 11.61 4.06 9.03
CA LYS A 81 12.14 3.04 8.10
C LYS A 81 12.91 3.70 6.94
N ALA A 82 12.33 4.73 6.33
CA ALA A 82 13.00 5.48 5.26
C ALA A 82 14.34 6.08 5.71
N LEU A 83 14.40 6.66 6.91
CA LEU A 83 15.65 7.18 7.49
C LEU A 83 16.71 6.10 7.67
N LEU A 84 16.35 4.91 8.14
CA LEU A 84 17.30 3.80 8.26
C LEU A 84 17.80 3.33 6.89
N ILE A 85 16.90 3.22 5.93
CA ILE A 85 17.23 2.74 4.59
C ILE A 85 18.06 3.76 3.80
N SER A 86 17.86 5.07 4.01
CA SER A 86 18.62 6.13 3.36
C SER A 86 20.13 6.10 3.70
N GLN A 87 20.52 5.39 4.74
CA GLN A 87 21.94 5.19 5.12
C GLN A 87 22.61 4.07 4.34
N LEU A 88 21.85 3.28 3.59
CA LEU A 88 22.38 2.19 2.78
C LEU A 88 22.77 2.69 1.38
N PRO A 89 23.87 2.19 0.80
CA PRO A 89 24.30 2.57 -0.53
C PRO A 89 23.49 1.81 -1.61
N ILE A 90 22.19 2.07 -1.66
CA ILE A 90 21.26 1.42 -2.59
C ILE A 90 20.73 2.39 -3.62
N ASN A 91 20.43 1.88 -4.81
CA ASN A 91 19.77 2.61 -5.88
C ASN A 91 18.50 1.91 -6.39
N THR A 92 18.23 0.70 -5.90
CA THR A 92 17.06 -0.08 -6.22
C THR A 92 16.40 -0.58 -4.94
N PHE A 93 15.10 -0.35 -4.83
CA PHE A 93 14.25 -0.83 -3.74
C PHE A 93 13.08 -1.64 -4.33
N ALA A 94 12.81 -2.80 -3.79
CA ALA A 94 11.67 -3.61 -4.16
C ALA A 94 10.89 -4.01 -2.90
N ASP A 95 9.68 -3.49 -2.77
CA ASP A 95 8.72 -3.91 -1.76
C ASP A 95 7.87 -5.06 -2.34
N LEU A 96 8.07 -6.28 -1.84
CA LEU A 96 7.40 -7.47 -2.33
C LEU A 96 6.04 -7.74 -1.65
N THR A 97 5.65 -6.90 -0.70
CA THR A 97 4.42 -7.01 0.09
C THR A 97 3.74 -5.66 0.24
N GLY A 98 3.62 -4.94 -0.86
CA GLY A 98 3.29 -3.51 -0.92
C GLY A 98 2.10 -3.02 -0.09
N GLY A 99 1.03 -3.80 0.01
CA GLY A 99 -0.15 -3.46 0.81
C GLY A 99 -0.74 -2.10 0.44
N TYR A 100 -0.94 -1.21 1.43
CA TYR A 100 -1.40 0.16 1.15
C TYR A 100 -0.30 1.06 0.52
N GLY A 101 0.96 0.63 0.54
CA GLY A 101 2.06 1.35 -0.09
C GLY A 101 2.67 2.49 0.73
N ILE A 102 2.32 2.62 2.02
CA ILE A 102 2.80 3.73 2.86
C ILE A 102 4.31 3.65 3.08
N ASP A 103 4.85 2.48 3.37
CA ASP A 103 6.30 2.28 3.54
C ASP A 103 7.03 2.57 2.23
N THR A 104 6.57 2.00 1.12
CA THR A 104 7.12 2.23 -0.23
C THR A 104 7.15 3.71 -0.58
N LEU A 105 6.08 4.46 -0.29
CA LEU A 105 5.97 5.88 -0.58
C LEU A 105 7.10 6.68 0.08
N TYR A 106 7.30 6.50 1.40
CA TYR A 106 8.31 7.26 2.15
C TYR A 106 9.74 6.80 1.86
N ILE A 107 9.94 5.50 1.62
CA ILE A 107 11.27 4.95 1.27
C ILE A 107 11.69 5.42 -0.13
N SER A 108 10.76 5.60 -1.06
CA SER A 108 11.04 5.98 -2.45
C SER A 108 11.62 7.38 -2.62
N GLU A 109 11.54 8.25 -1.62
CA GLU A 109 11.88 9.68 -1.74
C GLU A 109 13.31 9.93 -2.25
N HIS A 110 14.24 9.02 -1.94
CA HIS A 110 15.65 9.16 -2.28
C HIS A 110 16.21 8.02 -3.12
N ILE A 111 15.36 7.11 -3.61
CA ILE A 111 15.78 5.93 -4.36
C ILE A 111 15.35 6.04 -5.83
N PRO A 112 16.29 5.96 -6.78
CA PRO A 112 15.99 6.18 -8.21
C PRO A 112 15.07 5.12 -8.81
N THR A 113 15.21 3.86 -8.39
CA THR A 113 14.45 2.73 -8.95
C THR A 113 13.65 2.06 -7.85
N VAL A 114 12.34 2.15 -7.92
CA VAL A 114 11.43 1.63 -6.89
C VAL A 114 10.37 0.74 -7.52
N HIS A 115 10.30 -0.48 -7.01
CA HIS A 115 9.29 -1.47 -7.37
C HIS A 115 8.36 -1.71 -6.19
N TYR A 116 7.07 -1.53 -6.41
CA TYR A 116 6.00 -1.91 -5.50
C TYR A 116 5.31 -3.14 -6.08
N VAL A 117 5.26 -4.23 -5.33
CA VAL A 117 4.67 -5.50 -5.75
C VAL A 117 3.54 -5.88 -4.81
N GLU A 118 2.36 -6.09 -5.36
CA GLU A 118 1.16 -6.46 -4.61
C GLU A 118 0.26 -7.35 -5.47
N ARG A 119 -0.23 -8.43 -4.90
CA ARG A 119 -1.09 -9.39 -5.61
C ARG A 119 -2.55 -8.93 -5.69
N ASN A 120 -2.99 -8.12 -4.74
CA ASN A 120 -4.36 -7.60 -4.72
C ASN A 120 -4.53 -6.46 -5.72
N ASN A 121 -5.35 -6.68 -6.73
CA ASN A 121 -5.60 -5.74 -7.81
C ASN A 121 -6.19 -4.39 -7.31
N GLU A 122 -7.06 -4.42 -6.30
CA GLU A 122 -7.67 -3.20 -5.75
C GLU A 122 -6.61 -2.36 -5.03
N LEU A 123 -5.71 -2.99 -4.25
CA LEU A 123 -4.60 -2.30 -3.60
C LEU A 123 -3.63 -1.72 -4.63
N CYS A 124 -3.30 -2.46 -5.69
CA CYS A 124 -2.48 -1.95 -6.79
C CYS A 124 -3.09 -0.73 -7.45
N ALA A 125 -4.39 -0.74 -7.73
CA ALA A 125 -5.09 0.39 -8.36
C ALA A 125 -5.05 1.64 -7.46
N ILE A 126 -5.26 1.50 -6.15
CA ILE A 126 -5.18 2.58 -5.17
C ILE A 126 -3.74 3.09 -5.04
N ALA A 127 -2.76 2.18 -4.92
CA ALA A 127 -1.34 2.52 -4.82
C ALA A 127 -0.88 3.29 -6.07
N GLN A 128 -1.21 2.80 -7.27
CA GLN A 128 -0.88 3.47 -8.53
C GLN A 128 -1.46 4.88 -8.60
N HIS A 129 -2.73 5.05 -8.19
CA HIS A 129 -3.36 6.36 -8.12
C HIS A 129 -2.63 7.29 -7.14
N ASN A 130 -2.36 6.82 -5.92
CA ASN A 130 -1.74 7.61 -4.87
C ASN A 130 -0.27 7.96 -5.19
N PHE A 131 0.49 7.01 -5.75
CA PHE A 131 1.86 7.27 -6.18
C PHE A 131 1.93 8.29 -7.32
N ALA A 132 0.97 8.25 -8.26
CA ALA A 132 0.91 9.26 -9.32
C ALA A 132 0.74 10.70 -8.78
N LEU A 133 0.15 10.87 -7.59
CA LEU A 133 0.00 12.17 -6.95
C LEU A 133 1.30 12.68 -6.29
N GLN A 134 2.20 11.78 -5.86
CA GLN A 134 3.36 12.12 -5.03
C GLN A 134 4.70 11.68 -5.63
N HIS A 135 4.81 10.43 -6.04
CA HIS A 135 6.05 9.79 -6.48
C HIS A 135 5.80 8.94 -7.75
N PRO A 136 5.57 9.59 -8.92
CA PRO A 136 5.18 8.89 -10.15
C PRO A 136 6.26 7.95 -10.72
N HIS A 137 7.48 7.95 -10.16
CA HIS A 137 8.56 7.05 -10.55
C HIS A 137 8.43 5.65 -9.96
N ILE A 138 7.54 5.44 -8.97
CA ILE A 138 7.30 4.11 -8.37
C ILE A 138 6.61 3.21 -9.41
N GLN A 139 7.24 2.07 -9.70
CA GLN A 139 6.72 1.09 -10.64
C GLN A 139 5.81 0.11 -9.90
N VAL A 140 4.53 0.09 -10.25
CA VAL A 140 3.52 -0.78 -9.64
C VAL A 140 3.42 -2.08 -10.43
N HIS A 141 3.56 -3.22 -9.74
CA HIS A 141 3.46 -4.57 -10.28
C HIS A 141 2.34 -5.33 -9.59
N ASN A 142 1.25 -5.62 -10.33
CA ASN A 142 0.17 -6.46 -9.82
C ASN A 142 0.50 -7.94 -10.05
N THR A 143 1.27 -8.51 -9.16
CA THR A 143 1.74 -9.90 -9.23
C THR A 143 2.13 -10.39 -7.83
N THR A 144 2.46 -11.66 -7.71
CA THR A 144 3.01 -12.21 -6.46
C THR A 144 4.51 -11.92 -6.34
N ALA A 145 5.03 -11.98 -5.11
CA ALA A 145 6.47 -11.83 -4.84
C ALA A 145 7.30 -12.84 -5.63
N GLU A 146 6.88 -14.10 -5.66
CA GLU A 146 7.52 -15.20 -6.38
C GLU A 146 7.60 -14.90 -7.88
N SER A 147 6.45 -14.59 -8.49
CA SER A 147 6.38 -14.31 -9.93
C SER A 147 7.20 -13.06 -10.32
N PHE A 148 7.24 -12.05 -9.45
CA PHE A 148 8.08 -10.88 -9.68
C PHE A 148 9.56 -11.22 -9.63
N LEU A 149 9.99 -12.00 -8.66
CA LEU A 149 11.38 -12.44 -8.54
C LEU A 149 11.82 -13.36 -9.69
N ASP A 150 10.91 -14.22 -10.18
CA ASP A 150 11.18 -15.13 -11.30
C ASP A 150 11.17 -14.41 -12.65
N SER A 151 10.40 -13.34 -12.77
CA SER A 151 10.41 -12.49 -13.95
C SER A 151 11.78 -11.80 -14.08
N ALA A 152 11.98 -11.05 -15.14
CA ALA A 152 13.23 -10.36 -15.43
C ALA A 152 13.62 -9.25 -14.42
N PHE A 153 13.29 -9.41 -13.11
CA PHE A 153 13.87 -8.57 -12.06
C PHE A 153 15.38 -8.80 -12.03
N SER A 154 16.04 -8.08 -12.92
CA SER A 154 17.48 -8.03 -13.06
C SER A 154 17.94 -6.68 -12.51
N SER A 155 18.40 -6.68 -11.29
CA SER A 155 19.03 -5.51 -10.69
C SER A 155 20.48 -5.87 -10.30
N ALA A 156 21.32 -4.85 -10.17
CA ALA A 156 22.62 -5.05 -9.56
C ALA A 156 22.42 -5.41 -8.08
N ALA A 157 22.56 -6.67 -7.73
CA ALA A 157 22.30 -7.19 -6.38
C ALA A 157 23.03 -6.38 -5.29
N GLU A 158 24.23 -5.88 -5.59
CA GLU A 158 25.08 -5.08 -4.70
C GLU A 158 24.42 -3.79 -4.18
N THR A 159 23.52 -3.18 -4.96
CA THR A 159 22.86 -1.91 -4.65
C THR A 159 21.35 -2.05 -4.53
N THR A 160 20.87 -3.28 -4.30
CA THR A 160 19.45 -3.61 -4.19
C THR A 160 19.08 -3.92 -2.75
N LEU A 161 17.97 -3.32 -2.30
CA LEU A 161 17.26 -3.72 -1.09
C LEU A 161 15.92 -4.35 -1.48
N ILE A 162 15.67 -5.54 -0.97
CA ILE A 162 14.35 -6.17 -1.00
C ILE A 162 13.73 -6.06 0.38
N TYR A 163 12.51 -5.53 0.42
CA TYR A 163 11.71 -5.35 1.62
C TYR A 163 10.49 -6.28 1.59
N MET A 164 10.18 -6.89 2.72
CA MET A 164 9.02 -7.75 2.90
C MET A 164 8.43 -7.57 4.31
N ASP A 165 7.14 -7.28 4.38
CA ASP A 165 6.33 -7.30 5.61
C ASP A 165 5.12 -8.22 5.40
N PRO A 166 5.33 -9.55 5.38
CA PRO A 166 4.30 -10.50 5.01
C PRO A 166 3.17 -10.54 6.02
N ALA A 167 1.95 -10.75 5.52
CA ALA A 167 0.79 -10.87 6.36
C ALA A 167 0.90 -12.07 7.31
N ARG A 168 0.75 -11.82 8.62
CA ARG A 168 0.69 -12.86 9.66
C ARG A 168 -0.71 -13.47 9.80
N ARG A 169 -1.44 -13.57 8.69
CA ARG A 169 -2.76 -14.19 8.64
C ARG A 169 -2.79 -15.13 7.45
N SER A 170 -3.24 -16.36 7.70
CA SER A 170 -3.52 -17.31 6.64
C SER A 170 -4.66 -16.80 5.75
N SER A 171 -4.83 -17.36 4.58
CA SER A 171 -5.99 -17.14 3.69
C SER A 171 -7.34 -17.42 4.39
N SER A 172 -7.34 -18.22 5.47
CA SER A 172 -8.50 -18.47 6.33
C SER A 172 -8.72 -17.42 7.44
N GLY A 173 -7.87 -16.37 7.52
CA GLY A 173 -7.97 -15.30 8.52
C GLY A 173 -7.39 -15.63 9.90
N SER A 174 -6.83 -16.81 10.11
CA SER A 174 -6.19 -17.22 11.36
C SER A 174 -4.83 -16.55 11.53
N LYS A 175 -4.44 -16.18 12.77
CA LYS A 175 -3.07 -15.70 13.03
C LYS A 175 -2.08 -16.82 12.82
N VAL A 176 -1.03 -16.55 12.08
CA VAL A 176 0.12 -17.44 11.93
C VAL A 176 1.29 -16.94 12.77
N PHE A 177 2.08 -17.88 13.29
CA PHE A 177 3.19 -17.58 14.21
C PHE A 177 4.55 -17.99 13.63
N ARG A 178 4.54 -18.83 12.61
CA ARG A 178 5.78 -19.31 11.95
C ARG A 178 6.02 -18.53 10.67
N LEU A 179 7.28 -18.35 10.32
CA LEU A 179 7.67 -17.69 9.07
C LEU A 179 7.27 -18.49 7.83
N GLU A 180 7.23 -19.82 7.97
CA GLU A 180 6.79 -20.72 6.89
C GLU A 180 5.30 -20.57 6.55
N ASP A 181 4.50 -20.12 7.54
CA ASP A 181 3.05 -19.94 7.39
C ASP A 181 2.68 -18.51 6.94
N CYS A 182 3.67 -17.63 6.78
CA CYS A 182 3.45 -16.29 6.28
C CYS A 182 3.16 -16.30 4.78
N GLU A 183 2.48 -15.29 4.29
CA GLU A 183 2.19 -15.15 2.88
C GLU A 183 2.74 -13.80 2.37
N PRO A 184 3.78 -13.81 1.50
CA PRO A 184 4.50 -14.98 0.94
C PRO A 184 5.34 -15.74 1.98
N ASN A 185 5.70 -17.02 1.68
CA ASN A 185 6.56 -17.84 2.52
C ASN A 185 8.01 -17.34 2.45
N ILE A 186 8.45 -16.63 3.49
CA ILE A 186 9.81 -16.06 3.53
C ILE A 186 10.90 -17.14 3.46
N VAL A 187 10.68 -18.28 4.12
CA VAL A 187 11.69 -19.35 4.20
C VAL A 187 11.98 -19.92 2.82
N GLU A 188 10.96 -20.14 2.01
CA GLU A 188 11.11 -20.61 0.63
C GLU A 188 11.76 -19.55 -0.27
N LEU A 189 11.46 -18.28 -0.07
CA LEU A 189 12.01 -17.20 -0.90
C LEU A 189 13.46 -16.82 -0.54
N LEU A 190 13.91 -17.11 0.68
CA LEU A 190 15.19 -16.65 1.20
C LEU A 190 16.40 -16.94 0.29
N PRO A 191 16.54 -18.13 -0.34
CA PRO A 191 17.64 -18.37 -1.28
C PRO A 191 17.62 -17.42 -2.47
N THR A 192 16.45 -17.18 -3.07
CA THR A 192 16.28 -16.26 -4.21
C THR A 192 16.55 -14.81 -3.79
N LEU A 193 16.07 -14.39 -2.63
CA LEU A 193 16.29 -13.04 -2.11
C LEU A 193 17.79 -12.74 -1.96
N ARG A 194 18.56 -13.70 -1.42
CA ARG A 194 20.03 -13.57 -1.23
C ARG A 194 20.80 -13.49 -2.56
N LEU A 195 20.29 -14.10 -3.61
CA LEU A 195 20.90 -14.02 -4.94
C LEU A 195 20.60 -12.69 -5.62
N LYS A 196 19.42 -12.10 -5.35
CA LYS A 196 18.92 -10.93 -6.05
C LYS A 196 19.16 -9.60 -5.34
N SER A 197 19.54 -9.64 -4.06
CA SER A 197 19.79 -8.41 -3.30
C SER A 197 20.84 -8.61 -2.21
N ARG A 198 21.63 -7.57 -1.98
CA ARG A 198 22.58 -7.51 -0.87
C ARG A 198 21.89 -7.26 0.46
N TYR A 199 20.82 -6.46 0.44
CA TYR A 199 20.09 -6.06 1.63
C TYR A 199 18.69 -6.64 1.62
N GLN A 200 18.29 -7.28 2.71
CA GLN A 200 16.93 -7.78 2.94
C GLN A 200 16.43 -7.22 4.27
N CYS A 201 15.16 -6.79 4.28
CA CYS A 201 14.52 -6.23 5.46
C CYS A 201 13.07 -6.73 5.57
#